data_f28f789eddb955316f085a1ebbab83f6
#
_entry.id   f28f789eddb955316f085a1ebbab83f6
#
_cell.length_a   1.000
_cell.length_b   1.000
_cell.length_c   1.000
_cell.angle_alpha   90.00
_cell.angle_beta   90.00
_cell.angle_gamma   90.00
#
_symmetry.space_group_name_H-M   'P 1'
#
loop_
_entity.id
_entity.type
_entity.pdbx_description
1 polymer ?
#
loop_
_entity_poly.entity_id
_entity_poly.type
_entity_poly.pdbx_seq_one_letter_code
_entity_poly.pdbx_strand_id
1 'polypeptide(L)'
;MSSFVLTAPSAGVDPALRAGVLSELDAAIAGLDDLASTLTALRDACAWESDGVEALRWALWRLSDDTATVHRTLQACRGEVEGA
;
A
#
# COMPACT_ATOMS: atom_id res chain seq x y z
N MET A 1 18.31 -24.15 -17.28
CA MET A 1 18.22 -23.02 -17.09
C MET A 1 17.10 -22.54 -16.25
N SER A 2 16.02 -22.42 -16.69
CA SER A 2 14.97 -21.95 -15.83
C SER A 2 14.70 -22.88 -14.67
N SER A 3 15.01 -24.11 -14.82
CA SER A 3 14.70 -25.05 -13.77
C SER A 3 15.41 -24.75 -12.47
N PHE A 4 16.56 -24.16 -12.55
CA PHE A 4 17.24 -23.89 -11.31
C PHE A 4 16.51 -22.83 -10.50
N VAL A 5 15.80 -21.99 -11.16
CA VAL A 5 14.99 -21.02 -10.46
C VAL A 5 13.92 -21.72 -9.63
N LEU A 6 13.37 -22.77 -10.18
CA LEU A 6 12.32 -23.49 -9.50
C LEU A 6 12.83 -24.28 -8.32
N THR A 7 14.06 -24.66 -8.38
CA THR A 7 14.60 -25.52 -7.33
C THR A 7 15.07 -24.72 -6.14
N ALA A 8 15.37 -23.48 -6.35
CA ALA A 8 15.89 -22.66 -5.26
C ALA A 8 14.93 -22.42 -4.13
N PRO A 9 13.65 -22.46 -4.34
CA PRO A 9 12.70 -22.02 -3.33
C PRO A 9 12.77 -22.74 -2.01
N SER A 10 13.16 -23.97 -2.02
CA SER A 10 13.15 -24.72 -0.79
C SER A 10 14.06 -24.09 0.25
N ALA A 11 15.11 -23.49 -0.21
CA ALA A 11 16.05 -22.86 0.71
C ALA A 11 15.57 -21.48 1.09
N GLY A 12 14.45 -21.07 0.56
CA GLY A 12 13.95 -19.78 0.84
C GLY A 12 14.48 -18.77 -0.14
N VAL A 13 14.09 -17.56 0.09
CA VAL A 13 14.42 -16.46 -0.79
C VAL A 13 15.84 -16.00 -0.51
N ASP A 14 16.54 -15.61 -1.57
CA ASP A 14 17.84 -14.99 -1.44
C ASP A 14 17.72 -13.81 -0.50
N PRO A 15 18.57 -13.71 0.54
CA PRO A 15 18.44 -12.61 1.50
C PRO A 15 18.52 -11.23 0.86
N ALA A 16 19.36 -11.06 -0.17
CA ALA A 16 19.46 -9.77 -0.82
C ALA A 16 18.18 -9.45 -1.58
N LEU A 17 17.58 -10.42 -2.23
CA LEU A 17 16.34 -10.23 -2.94
C LEU A 17 15.21 -9.91 -1.96
N ARG A 18 15.16 -10.64 -0.86
CA ARG A 18 14.14 -10.37 0.16
C ARG A 18 14.28 -8.96 0.69
N ALA A 19 15.50 -8.53 0.98
CA ALA A 19 15.71 -7.19 1.50
C ALA A 19 15.27 -6.13 0.49
N GLY A 20 15.52 -6.37 -0.80
CA GLY A 20 15.08 -5.46 -1.84
C GLY A 20 13.57 -5.36 -1.93
N VAL A 21 12.90 -6.51 -1.87
CA VAL A 21 11.44 -6.52 -1.93
C VAL A 21 10.86 -5.82 -0.71
N LEU A 22 11.40 -6.10 0.48
CA LEU A 22 10.90 -5.45 1.69
C LEU A 22 11.11 -3.96 1.64
N SER A 23 12.23 -3.51 1.10
CA SER A 23 12.50 -2.08 0.97
C SER A 23 11.48 -1.42 0.04
N GLU A 24 11.14 -2.08 -1.06
CA GLU A 24 10.16 -1.52 -1.97
C GLU A 24 8.77 -1.51 -1.37
N LEU A 25 8.43 -2.55 -0.62
CA LEU A 25 7.14 -2.58 0.06
C LEU A 25 7.06 -1.49 1.12
N ASP A 26 8.14 -1.28 1.86
CA ASP A 26 8.16 -0.21 2.85
C ASP A 26 7.98 1.15 2.20
N ALA A 27 8.63 1.37 1.05
CA ALA A 27 8.47 2.64 0.34
C ALA A 27 7.05 2.83 -0.15
N ALA A 28 6.43 1.76 -0.65
CA ALA A 28 5.05 1.84 -1.12
C ALA A 28 4.09 2.12 0.04
N ILE A 29 4.31 1.47 1.18
CA ILE A 29 3.47 1.69 2.35
C ILE A 29 3.62 3.12 2.84
N ALA A 30 4.84 3.64 2.88
CA ALA A 30 5.07 5.03 3.28
C ALA A 30 4.37 6.00 2.32
N GLY A 31 4.41 5.71 1.02
CA GLY A 31 3.70 6.53 0.04
C GLY A 31 2.21 6.53 0.27
N LEU A 32 1.64 5.37 0.62
CA LEU A 32 0.21 5.29 0.92
C LEU A 32 -0.14 6.02 2.21
N ASP A 33 0.75 5.99 3.20
CA ASP A 33 0.55 6.76 4.43
C ASP A 33 0.50 8.25 4.13
N ASP A 34 1.40 8.72 3.28
CA ASP A 34 1.40 10.12 2.86
C ASP A 34 0.11 10.46 2.12
N LEU A 35 -0.31 9.58 1.23
CA LEU A 35 -1.55 9.80 0.49
C LEU A 35 -2.74 9.85 1.43
N ALA A 36 -2.80 8.94 2.39
CA ALA A 36 -3.89 8.91 3.36
C ALA A 36 -3.94 10.22 4.15
N SER A 37 -2.78 10.75 4.55
CA SER A 37 -2.71 12.01 5.26
C SER A 37 -3.22 13.16 4.40
N THR A 38 -2.82 13.17 3.14
CA THR A 38 -3.27 14.19 2.20
C THR A 38 -4.77 14.13 2.00
N LEU A 39 -5.31 12.92 1.86
CA LEU A 39 -6.76 12.74 1.67
C LEU A 39 -7.53 13.20 2.90
N THR A 40 -7.01 12.93 4.09
CA THR A 40 -7.64 13.39 5.31
C THR A 40 -7.66 14.91 5.37
N ALA A 41 -6.55 15.55 5.00
CA ALA A 41 -6.48 17.01 4.98
C ALA A 41 -7.46 17.58 3.98
N LEU A 42 -7.61 16.95 2.82
CA LEU A 42 -8.56 17.41 1.81
C LEU A 42 -10.00 17.26 2.30
N ARG A 43 -10.30 16.15 2.97
CA ARG A 43 -11.64 15.95 3.51
C ARG A 43 -11.97 17.00 4.55
N ASP A 44 -10.99 17.33 5.40
CA ASP A 44 -11.21 18.37 6.40
C ASP A 44 -11.40 19.73 5.75
N ALA A 45 -10.65 20.02 4.69
CA ALA A 45 -10.79 21.27 3.97
C ALA A 45 -12.12 21.37 3.25
N CYS A 46 -12.74 20.25 2.94
CA CYS A 46 -14.01 20.19 2.23
C CYS A 46 -15.20 20.02 3.17
N ALA A 47 -15.05 20.46 4.41
CA ALA A 47 -16.11 20.30 5.41
C ALA A 47 -17.23 21.32 5.25
N TRP A 48 -17.27 22.05 4.14
CA TRP A 48 -18.28 23.07 3.91
C TRP A 48 -19.53 22.47 3.29
N GLU A 49 -20.63 23.17 3.48
CA GLU A 49 -21.91 22.72 2.99
C GLU A 49 -22.18 23.27 1.60
N SER A 50 -22.18 22.40 0.61
CA SER A 50 -22.63 22.72 -0.72
C SER A 50 -22.72 21.41 -1.51
N ASP A 51 -23.56 21.41 -2.54
CA ASP A 51 -23.79 20.19 -3.32
C ASP A 51 -22.51 19.70 -3.99
N GLY A 52 -21.73 20.63 -4.52
CA GLY A 52 -20.48 20.26 -5.18
C GLY A 52 -19.47 19.71 -4.20
N VAL A 53 -19.42 20.29 -3.01
CA VAL A 53 -18.51 19.82 -1.97
C VAL A 53 -18.92 18.45 -1.48
N GLU A 54 -20.22 18.17 -1.42
CA GLU A 54 -20.67 16.87 -0.98
C GLU A 54 -20.23 15.78 -1.93
N ALA A 55 -20.34 16.00 -3.23
CA ALA A 55 -19.88 15.02 -4.21
C ALA A 55 -18.40 14.80 -4.09
N LEU A 56 -17.63 15.86 -3.85
CA LEU A 56 -16.20 15.74 -3.67
C LEU A 56 -15.88 14.94 -2.40
N ARG A 57 -16.62 15.19 -1.34
CA ARG A 57 -16.41 14.46 -0.09
C ARG A 57 -16.66 12.98 -0.28
N TRP A 58 -17.67 12.59 -1.04
CA TRP A 58 -17.95 11.21 -1.35
C TRP A 58 -16.79 10.58 -2.11
N ALA A 59 -16.26 11.30 -3.11
CA ALA A 59 -15.14 10.78 -3.89
C ALA A 59 -13.90 10.63 -3.01
N LEU A 60 -13.66 11.58 -2.13
CA LEU A 60 -12.51 11.51 -1.22
C LEU A 60 -12.67 10.37 -0.23
N TRP A 61 -13.90 10.14 0.25
CA TRP A 61 -14.15 9.05 1.17
C TRP A 61 -13.86 7.70 0.50
N ARG A 62 -14.32 7.53 -0.73
CA ARG A 62 -14.09 6.29 -1.45
C ARG A 62 -12.60 6.08 -1.72
N LEU A 63 -11.92 7.15 -2.09
CA LEU A 63 -10.49 7.07 -2.36
C LEU A 63 -9.71 6.72 -1.08
N SER A 64 -10.12 7.28 0.04
CA SER A 64 -9.51 6.97 1.33
C SER A 64 -9.72 5.49 1.68
N ASP A 65 -10.92 4.98 1.42
CA ASP A 65 -11.23 3.59 1.71
C ASP A 65 -10.39 2.65 0.83
N ASP A 66 -10.28 2.98 -0.45
CA ASP A 66 -9.46 2.19 -1.38
C ASP A 66 -7.99 2.22 -0.95
N THR A 67 -7.51 3.39 -0.55
CA THR A 67 -6.12 3.54 -0.10
C THR A 67 -5.86 2.68 1.13
N ALA A 68 -6.80 2.67 2.08
CA ALA A 68 -6.66 1.84 3.28
C ALA A 68 -6.64 0.36 2.92
N THR A 69 -7.45 -0.04 1.96
CA THR A 69 -7.49 -1.43 1.52
C THR A 69 -6.16 -1.86 0.91
N VAL A 70 -5.61 -1.03 0.03
CA VAL A 70 -4.33 -1.33 -0.59
C VAL A 70 -3.23 -1.36 0.46
N HIS A 71 -3.27 -0.44 1.41
CA HIS A 71 -2.29 -0.39 2.50
C HIS A 71 -2.29 -1.70 3.28
N ARG A 72 -3.47 -2.19 3.65
CA ARG A 72 -3.56 -3.46 4.37
C ARG A 72 -3.04 -4.62 3.54
N THR A 73 -3.35 -4.62 2.25
CA THR A 73 -2.89 -5.68 1.36
C THR A 73 -1.37 -5.68 1.28
N LEU A 74 -0.77 -4.50 1.16
CA LEU A 74 0.69 -4.42 1.10
C LEU A 74 1.34 -4.84 2.41
N GLN A 75 0.72 -4.52 3.53
CA GLN A 75 1.26 -4.95 4.81
C GLN A 75 1.19 -6.46 4.96
N ALA A 76 0.09 -7.06 4.50
CA ALA A 76 -0.02 -8.53 4.52
C ALA A 76 1.04 -9.15 3.63
N CYS A 77 1.26 -8.58 2.46
CA CYS A 77 2.28 -9.05 1.55
C CYS A 77 3.67 -8.96 2.18
N ARG A 78 3.92 -7.83 2.84
CA ARG A 78 5.19 -7.63 3.51
C ARG A 78 5.41 -8.70 4.57
N GLY A 79 4.37 -9.00 5.34
CA GLY A 79 4.45 -10.05 6.35
C GLY A 79 4.76 -11.41 5.75
N GLU A 80 4.17 -11.70 4.60
CA GLU A 80 4.44 -12.96 3.91
C GLU A 80 5.88 -13.03 3.44
N VAL A 81 6.40 -11.94 2.90
CA VAL A 81 7.79 -11.91 2.45
C VAL A 81 8.73 -12.04 3.63
N GLU A 82 8.43 -11.40 4.75
CA GLU A 82 9.25 -11.53 5.94
C GLU A 82 9.27 -12.96 6.46
N GLY A 83 8.15 -13.64 6.39
CA GLY A 83 8.04 -15.01 6.88
C GLY A 83 8.62 -16.06 5.95
N ALA A 84 8.96 -15.66 4.75
CA ALA A 84 9.45 -16.62 3.74
C ALA A 84 10.90 -17.05 3.97
#